data_e3bf9a418d22195014708cb0206921fd
#
_entry.id   e3bf9a418d22195014708cb0206921fd
#
_cell.length_a   1.000
_cell.length_b   1.000
_cell.length_c   1.000
_cell.angle_alpha   90.00
_cell.angle_beta   90.00
_cell.angle_gamma   90.00
#
_symmetry.space_group_name_H-M   'P 1'
#
loop_
_entity.id
_entity.type
_entity.pdbx_description
1 polymer ?
#
loop_
_entity_poly.entity_id
_entity_poly.type
_entity_poly.pdbx_seq_one_letter_code
_entity_poly.pdbx_strand_id
1 'polypeptide(L)'
;MAENTPRNIIIIGSGPAAWSAAIYTARANLEPLVFEGAFTEDNRLKGTLPLGQLALTTEVENYAGFPAGDLTSYFGTAFDERKAEELKSTHHKKGVSGPELMELMRKQATNFGTEVITDDIVSCDLSERPFKLKSLQGKEFLAHAVIIATGARANYLGLDSEERYKNMGVSACAVCDGALPRFRNQPLVVVGGGDSAMEEATFLTKFASKVYIVHRRDEFRASKIMAERALASEKIEVKWNSVINEVLGDEKKGVTGVRIESSIEEGKMEELEVTGYFAAIGHTPNTDFLGGQIETHENGYVKWTVPFRTNTSVEGVFAAGDVADDYYKQAITAAGSGCQAALDAERWLASQGIE
;
A
#
# COMPACT_ATOMS: atom_id res chain seq x y z
N MET A 1 -22.94 -12.99 18.31
CA MET A 1 -22.18 -13.50 19.49
C MET A 1 -22.16 -12.41 20.56
N ALA A 2 -22.08 -12.75 21.83
CA ALA A 2 -22.03 -11.73 22.89
C ALA A 2 -20.78 -10.85 22.72
N GLU A 3 -20.91 -9.53 22.87
CA GLU A 3 -19.83 -8.53 22.67
C GLU A 3 -18.57 -8.77 23.53
N ASN A 4 -18.57 -9.71 24.47
CA ASN A 4 -17.48 -10.01 25.41
C ASN A 4 -16.80 -11.39 25.20
N THR A 5 -17.11 -12.12 24.13
CA THR A 5 -16.43 -13.39 23.88
C THR A 5 -15.16 -13.13 23.08
N PRO A 6 -13.96 -13.53 23.56
CA PRO A 6 -12.74 -13.36 22.80
C PRO A 6 -12.80 -14.10 21.46
N ARG A 7 -12.36 -13.44 20.39
CA ARG A 7 -12.15 -14.05 19.08
C ARG A 7 -10.83 -14.83 19.10
N ASN A 8 -10.77 -15.94 18.38
CA ASN A 8 -9.51 -16.66 18.22
C ASN A 8 -8.48 -15.74 17.59
N ILE A 9 -8.88 -15.01 16.53
CA ILE A 9 -8.00 -14.11 15.81
C ILE A 9 -8.74 -12.88 15.28
N ILE A 10 -8.11 -11.71 15.41
CA ILE A 10 -8.54 -10.47 14.76
C ILE A 10 -7.44 -10.02 13.80
N ILE A 11 -7.84 -9.67 12.57
CA ILE A 11 -6.95 -9.16 11.52
C ILE A 11 -7.32 -7.69 11.29
N ILE A 12 -6.30 -6.80 11.33
CA ILE A 12 -6.50 -5.36 11.16
C ILE A 12 -5.91 -4.94 9.81
N GLY A 13 -6.77 -4.51 8.90
CA GLY A 13 -6.42 -4.11 7.54
C GLY A 13 -7.23 -4.85 6.48
N SER A 14 -7.12 -4.41 5.22
CA SER A 14 -7.88 -4.97 4.09
C SER A 14 -7.10 -4.97 2.77
N GLY A 15 -5.78 -4.85 2.84
CA GLY A 15 -4.90 -5.07 1.70
C GLY A 15 -4.63 -6.56 1.42
N PRO A 16 -3.75 -6.88 0.45
CA PRO A 16 -3.42 -8.26 0.08
C PRO A 16 -2.95 -9.12 1.24
N ALA A 17 -2.21 -8.53 2.21
CA ALA A 17 -1.76 -9.23 3.42
C ALA A 17 -2.93 -9.67 4.29
N ALA A 18 -3.88 -8.76 4.55
CA ALA A 18 -5.03 -9.04 5.39
C ALA A 18 -5.94 -10.12 4.79
N TRP A 19 -6.29 -10.01 3.50
CA TRP A 19 -7.16 -11.00 2.86
C TRP A 19 -6.49 -12.36 2.72
N SER A 20 -5.18 -12.39 2.42
CA SER A 20 -4.43 -13.65 2.43
C SER A 20 -4.44 -14.29 3.82
N ALA A 21 -4.16 -13.52 4.87
CA ALA A 21 -4.23 -14.01 6.25
C ALA A 21 -5.63 -14.53 6.59
N ALA A 22 -6.68 -13.78 6.22
CA ALA A 22 -8.08 -14.16 6.47
C ALA A 22 -8.46 -15.49 5.79
N ILE A 23 -8.05 -15.70 4.54
CA ILE A 23 -8.28 -16.96 3.81
C ILE A 23 -7.65 -18.13 4.55
N TYR A 24 -6.39 -18.01 4.96
CA TYR A 24 -5.67 -19.11 5.62
C TYR A 24 -6.20 -19.40 7.02
N THR A 25 -6.49 -18.37 7.82
CA THR A 25 -7.06 -18.53 9.17
C THR A 25 -8.49 -19.08 9.14
N ALA A 26 -9.33 -18.62 8.17
CA ALA A 26 -10.68 -19.19 7.99
C ALA A 26 -10.64 -20.66 7.59
N ARG A 27 -9.74 -21.04 6.69
CA ARG A 27 -9.53 -22.45 6.30
C ARG A 27 -8.99 -23.33 7.43
N ALA A 28 -8.32 -22.73 8.42
CA ALA A 28 -7.89 -23.39 9.65
C ALA A 28 -8.98 -23.43 10.74
N ASN A 29 -10.22 -23.03 10.43
CA ASN A 29 -11.37 -22.94 11.35
C ASN A 29 -11.17 -21.99 12.53
N LEU A 30 -10.32 -20.97 12.40
CA LEU A 30 -10.05 -19.99 13.45
C LEU A 30 -11.09 -18.86 13.54
N GLU A 31 -12.13 -18.89 12.70
CA GLU A 31 -13.22 -17.90 12.64
C GLU A 31 -12.72 -16.44 12.67
N PRO A 32 -11.88 -16.02 11.71
CA PRO A 32 -11.25 -14.71 11.75
C PRO A 32 -12.27 -13.57 11.63
N LEU A 33 -12.02 -12.51 12.41
CA LEU A 33 -12.68 -11.22 12.27
C LEU A 33 -11.72 -10.23 11.66
N VAL A 34 -12.11 -9.62 10.53
CA VAL A 34 -11.32 -8.60 9.82
C VAL A 34 -11.91 -7.22 10.05
N PHE A 35 -11.08 -6.26 10.46
CA PHE A 35 -11.39 -4.83 10.43
C PHE A 35 -10.81 -4.25 9.14
N GLU A 36 -11.70 -3.98 8.18
CA GLU A 36 -11.27 -3.57 6.83
C GLU A 36 -10.98 -2.08 6.66
N GLY A 37 -11.18 -1.28 7.72
CA GLY A 37 -11.08 0.17 7.70
C GLY A 37 -12.45 0.85 7.60
N ALA A 38 -12.51 2.14 7.89
CA ALA A 38 -13.73 2.93 7.83
C ALA A 38 -13.75 3.87 6.61
N PHE A 39 -14.94 4.14 6.07
CA PHE A 39 -15.13 5.18 5.04
C PHE A 39 -15.22 6.56 5.71
N THR A 40 -14.07 7.13 6.05
CA THR A 40 -13.96 8.48 6.62
C THR A 40 -13.22 9.41 5.66
N GLU A 41 -13.43 10.72 5.82
CA GLU A 41 -12.69 11.73 5.06
C GLU A 41 -11.19 11.69 5.39
N ASP A 42 -10.84 11.43 6.67
CA ASP A 42 -9.45 11.28 7.10
C ASP A 42 -8.77 10.09 6.40
N ASN A 43 -9.45 8.94 6.33
CA ASN A 43 -8.93 7.77 5.60
C ASN A 43 -8.83 8.02 4.09
N ARG A 44 -9.78 8.77 3.52
CA ARG A 44 -9.71 9.18 2.11
C ARG A 44 -8.45 10.01 1.83
N LEU A 45 -8.21 11.03 2.66
CA LEU A 45 -7.04 11.90 2.52
C LEU A 45 -5.71 11.16 2.74
N LYS A 46 -5.69 10.22 3.68
CA LYS A 46 -4.52 9.39 3.97
C LYS A 46 -4.32 8.23 2.98
N GLY A 47 -5.31 7.93 2.14
CA GLY A 47 -5.30 6.77 1.25
C GLY A 47 -5.41 5.44 2.00
N THR A 48 -6.08 5.42 3.16
CA THR A 48 -6.28 4.25 4.02
C THR A 48 -7.74 3.77 4.06
N LEU A 49 -8.49 4.07 2.99
CA LEU A 49 -9.84 3.52 2.81
C LEU A 49 -9.84 1.99 2.78
N PRO A 50 -10.99 1.33 3.05
CA PRO A 50 -11.14 -0.11 2.86
C PRO A 50 -10.58 -0.61 1.53
N LEU A 51 -10.06 -1.84 1.53
CA LEU A 51 -9.33 -2.51 0.44
C LEU A 51 -7.88 -2.05 0.26
N GLY A 52 -7.41 -1.07 1.03
CA GLY A 52 -6.01 -0.67 1.11
C GLY A 52 -5.47 0.05 -0.13
N GLN A 53 -4.17 0.31 -0.16
CA GLN A 53 -3.48 1.09 -1.19
C GLN A 53 -3.63 0.52 -2.61
N LEU A 54 -3.69 -0.81 -2.75
CA LEU A 54 -3.82 -1.44 -4.06
C LEU A 54 -5.14 -1.07 -4.76
N ALA A 55 -6.21 -0.82 -3.98
CA ALA A 55 -7.49 -0.37 -4.54
C ALA A 55 -7.43 1.01 -5.23
N LEU A 56 -6.34 1.75 -5.04
CA LEU A 56 -6.12 3.03 -5.73
C LEU A 56 -5.47 2.86 -7.12
N THR A 57 -5.03 1.65 -7.48
CA THR A 57 -4.33 1.36 -8.75
C THR A 57 -5.31 0.99 -9.86
N THR A 58 -5.17 1.58 -11.03
CA THR A 58 -6.08 1.37 -12.16
C THR A 58 -5.85 0.05 -12.90
N GLU A 59 -4.60 -0.43 -12.98
CA GLU A 59 -4.22 -1.67 -13.67
C GLU A 59 -3.19 -2.43 -12.81
N VAL A 60 -3.39 -3.75 -12.64
CA VAL A 60 -2.47 -4.61 -11.89
C VAL A 60 -1.93 -5.68 -12.83
N GLU A 61 -0.72 -5.46 -13.34
CA GLU A 61 -0.05 -6.37 -14.29
C GLU A 61 0.93 -7.34 -13.60
N ASN A 62 1.28 -7.06 -12.33
CA ASN A 62 2.36 -7.72 -11.59
C ASN A 62 1.89 -8.63 -10.45
N TYR A 63 0.61 -8.98 -10.40
CA TYR A 63 0.07 -9.97 -9.46
C TYR A 63 -0.22 -11.28 -10.21
N ALA A 64 0.53 -12.33 -9.86
CA ALA A 64 0.41 -13.62 -10.54
C ALA A 64 -0.98 -14.24 -10.40
N GLY A 65 -1.51 -14.80 -11.50
CA GLY A 65 -2.83 -15.42 -11.55
C GLY A 65 -3.89 -14.63 -12.32
N PHE A 66 -3.60 -13.38 -12.67
CA PHE A 66 -4.51 -12.51 -13.42
C PHE A 66 -3.85 -12.02 -14.72
N PRO A 67 -3.92 -12.80 -15.81
CA PRO A 67 -3.40 -12.38 -17.10
C PRO A 67 -4.24 -11.24 -17.67
N ALA A 68 -3.65 -10.49 -18.61
CA ALA A 68 -4.38 -9.50 -19.38
C ALA A 68 -5.57 -10.14 -20.10
N GLY A 69 -6.71 -9.45 -20.12
CA GLY A 69 -7.93 -9.92 -20.78
C GLY A 69 -9.22 -9.45 -20.13
N ASP A 70 -10.34 -9.88 -20.69
CA ASP A 70 -11.68 -9.54 -20.22
C ASP A 70 -12.14 -10.51 -19.11
N LEU A 71 -12.32 -10.02 -17.90
CA LEU A 71 -12.75 -10.79 -16.72
C LEU A 71 -14.26 -10.69 -16.43
N THR A 72 -15.05 -10.02 -17.28
CA THR A 72 -16.49 -9.75 -17.03
C THR A 72 -17.32 -11.02 -16.81
N SER A 73 -16.99 -12.11 -17.51
CA SER A 73 -17.66 -13.40 -17.31
C SER A 73 -17.37 -13.99 -15.93
N TYR A 74 -16.15 -13.82 -15.44
CA TYR A 74 -15.75 -14.29 -14.10
C TYR A 74 -16.48 -13.54 -12.99
N PHE A 75 -16.61 -12.22 -13.10
CA PHE A 75 -17.38 -11.42 -12.13
C PHE A 75 -18.83 -11.90 -12.01
N GLY A 76 -19.48 -12.26 -13.13
CA GLY A 76 -20.84 -12.78 -13.13
C GLY A 76 -21.02 -14.11 -12.39
N THR A 77 -19.94 -14.88 -12.20
CA THR A 77 -19.97 -16.14 -11.44
C THR A 77 -19.48 -16.00 -10.00
N ALA A 78 -18.63 -15.02 -9.74
CA ALA A 78 -17.98 -14.83 -8.43
C ALA A 78 -18.81 -14.00 -7.44
N PHE A 79 -19.65 -13.07 -7.95
CA PHE A 79 -20.39 -12.10 -7.14
C PHE A 79 -21.90 -12.21 -7.37
N ASP A 80 -22.68 -11.62 -6.45
CA ASP A 80 -24.11 -11.37 -6.67
C ASP A 80 -24.33 -10.41 -7.86
N GLU A 81 -25.55 -10.38 -8.38
CA GLU A 81 -25.90 -9.63 -9.60
C GLU A 81 -25.51 -8.14 -9.50
N ARG A 82 -25.83 -7.50 -8.37
CA ARG A 82 -25.53 -6.06 -8.17
C ARG A 82 -24.04 -5.77 -8.21
N LYS A 83 -23.23 -6.54 -7.47
CA LYS A 83 -21.77 -6.34 -7.40
C LYS A 83 -21.12 -6.74 -8.72
N ALA A 84 -21.59 -7.80 -9.36
CA ALA A 84 -21.09 -8.20 -10.68
C ALA A 84 -21.32 -7.11 -11.74
N GLU A 85 -22.49 -6.47 -11.77
CA GLU A 85 -22.78 -5.36 -12.70
C GLU A 85 -21.93 -4.12 -12.41
N GLU A 86 -21.73 -3.78 -11.14
CA GLU A 86 -20.81 -2.70 -10.73
C GLU A 86 -19.40 -2.94 -11.29
N LEU A 87 -18.80 -4.11 -11.04
CA LEU A 87 -17.46 -4.47 -11.50
C LEU A 87 -17.37 -4.52 -13.03
N LYS A 88 -18.36 -5.09 -13.72
CA LYS A 88 -18.43 -5.11 -15.18
C LYS A 88 -18.47 -3.71 -15.77
N SER A 89 -19.18 -2.77 -15.13
CA SER A 89 -19.32 -1.40 -15.62
C SER A 89 -18.01 -0.60 -15.56
N THR A 90 -17.13 -0.95 -14.64
CA THR A 90 -15.81 -0.29 -14.43
C THR A 90 -14.66 -1.05 -15.08
N HIS A 91 -14.85 -2.31 -15.47
CA HIS A 91 -13.80 -3.15 -16.02
C HIS A 91 -13.31 -2.67 -17.40
N HIS A 92 -12.02 -2.41 -17.49
CA HIS A 92 -11.38 -1.89 -18.71
C HIS A 92 -11.05 -2.95 -19.77
N LYS A 93 -11.35 -4.24 -19.53
CA LYS A 93 -11.09 -5.37 -20.44
C LYS A 93 -9.64 -5.60 -20.84
N LYS A 94 -8.70 -5.02 -20.10
CA LYS A 94 -7.26 -5.17 -20.32
C LYS A 94 -6.56 -6.09 -19.34
N GLY A 95 -7.20 -6.33 -18.20
CA GLY A 95 -6.69 -7.09 -17.07
C GLY A 95 -7.43 -6.69 -15.80
N VAL A 96 -6.97 -7.15 -14.65
CA VAL A 96 -7.56 -6.82 -13.36
C VAL A 96 -7.12 -5.43 -12.91
N SER A 97 -8.05 -4.63 -12.42
CA SER A 97 -7.73 -3.39 -11.69
C SER A 97 -7.48 -3.68 -10.20
N GLY A 98 -6.88 -2.72 -9.50
CA GLY A 98 -6.65 -2.84 -8.07
C GLY A 98 -7.94 -3.06 -7.27
N PRO A 99 -9.00 -2.25 -7.47
CA PRO A 99 -10.30 -2.49 -6.83
C PRO A 99 -10.88 -3.88 -7.08
N GLU A 100 -10.84 -4.34 -8.34
CA GLU A 100 -11.34 -5.67 -8.71
C GLU A 100 -10.57 -6.79 -8.02
N LEU A 101 -9.23 -6.71 -8.01
CA LEU A 101 -8.40 -7.69 -7.34
C LEU A 101 -8.70 -7.75 -5.84
N MET A 102 -8.82 -6.59 -5.19
CA MET A 102 -9.11 -6.53 -3.76
C MET A 102 -10.50 -7.07 -3.42
N GLU A 103 -11.51 -6.78 -4.24
CA GLU A 103 -12.86 -7.35 -4.08
C GLU A 103 -12.86 -8.87 -4.30
N LEU A 104 -12.09 -9.39 -5.25
CA LEU A 104 -11.94 -10.83 -5.45
C LEU A 104 -11.29 -11.52 -4.25
N MET A 105 -10.23 -10.93 -3.67
CA MET A 105 -9.58 -11.46 -2.48
C MET A 105 -10.51 -11.40 -1.26
N ARG A 106 -11.23 -10.29 -1.07
CA ARG A 106 -12.26 -10.12 -0.04
C ARG A 106 -13.36 -11.18 -0.17
N LYS A 107 -13.87 -11.38 -1.38
CA LYS A 107 -14.88 -12.39 -1.68
C LYS A 107 -14.39 -13.79 -1.38
N GLN A 108 -13.15 -14.11 -1.73
CA GLN A 108 -12.57 -15.41 -1.42
C GLN A 108 -12.49 -15.64 0.10
N ALA A 109 -12.04 -14.65 0.88
CA ALA A 109 -12.00 -14.74 2.34
C ALA A 109 -13.39 -14.97 2.95
N THR A 110 -14.40 -14.19 2.51
CA THR A 110 -15.78 -14.31 3.01
C THR A 110 -16.45 -15.64 2.60
N ASN A 111 -16.07 -16.23 1.46
CA ASN A 111 -16.55 -17.55 1.06
C ASN A 111 -16.09 -18.66 2.03
N PHE A 112 -14.98 -18.45 2.75
CA PHE A 112 -14.50 -19.36 3.80
C PHE A 112 -15.03 -19.01 5.21
N GLY A 113 -15.95 -18.05 5.33
CA GLY A 113 -16.59 -17.71 6.60
C GLY A 113 -15.90 -16.58 7.38
N THR A 114 -14.96 -15.85 6.77
CA THR A 114 -14.39 -14.65 7.39
C THR A 114 -15.49 -13.62 7.69
N GLU A 115 -15.58 -13.17 8.92
CA GLU A 115 -16.43 -12.04 9.32
C GLU A 115 -15.69 -10.73 9.07
N VAL A 116 -16.38 -9.73 8.52
CA VAL A 116 -15.77 -8.44 8.16
C VAL A 116 -16.55 -7.30 8.81
N ILE A 117 -15.83 -6.39 9.45
CA ILE A 117 -16.37 -5.14 10.00
C ILE A 117 -15.73 -3.96 9.29
N THR A 118 -16.59 -3.10 8.70
CA THR A 118 -16.18 -1.83 8.09
C THR A 118 -16.06 -0.77 9.19
N ASP A 119 -14.95 -0.78 9.91
CA ASP A 119 -14.59 0.17 10.96
C ASP A 119 -13.06 0.17 11.14
N ASP A 120 -12.51 1.21 11.75
CA ASP A 120 -11.09 1.29 12.09
C ASP A 120 -10.85 0.80 13.53
N ILE A 121 -9.72 0.13 13.76
CA ILE A 121 -9.16 0.00 15.09
C ILE A 121 -8.30 1.24 15.37
N VAL A 122 -8.69 2.03 16.38
CA VAL A 122 -8.03 3.31 16.71
C VAL A 122 -7.09 3.22 17.91
N SER A 123 -7.20 2.16 18.70
CA SER A 123 -6.26 1.86 19.80
C SER A 123 -6.34 0.38 20.18
N CYS A 124 -5.28 -0.11 20.81
CA CYS A 124 -5.23 -1.45 21.37
C CYS A 124 -4.57 -1.45 22.76
N ASP A 125 -4.86 -2.49 23.54
CA ASP A 125 -4.12 -2.86 24.75
C ASP A 125 -3.64 -4.29 24.55
N LEU A 126 -2.32 -4.42 24.36
CA LEU A 126 -1.62 -5.66 24.07
C LEU A 126 -0.82 -6.16 25.29
N SER A 127 -1.03 -5.57 26.47
CA SER A 127 -0.28 -5.89 27.69
C SER A 127 -0.72 -7.23 28.33
N GLU A 128 -1.98 -7.61 28.16
CA GLU A 128 -2.56 -8.83 28.73
C GLU A 128 -3.49 -9.52 27.72
N ARG A 129 -3.64 -10.82 27.82
CA ARG A 129 -4.56 -11.63 26.98
C ARG A 129 -5.84 -12.01 27.73
N PRO A 130 -7.01 -11.99 27.05
CA PRO A 130 -7.21 -11.62 25.66
C PRO A 130 -6.93 -10.14 25.41
N PHE A 131 -6.27 -9.84 24.26
CA PHE A 131 -5.96 -8.47 23.83
C PHE A 131 -7.24 -7.66 23.63
N LYS A 132 -7.18 -6.35 23.89
CA LYS A 132 -8.32 -5.44 23.74
C LYS A 132 -8.07 -4.51 22.56
N LEU A 133 -9.04 -4.44 21.66
CA LEU A 133 -9.01 -3.60 20.47
C LEU A 133 -10.23 -2.68 20.51
N LYS A 134 -10.00 -1.37 20.36
CA LYS A 134 -11.07 -0.37 20.37
C LYS A 134 -11.29 0.16 18.97
N SER A 135 -12.53 0.08 18.50
CA SER A 135 -12.90 0.61 17.19
C SER A 135 -13.19 2.11 17.22
N LEU A 136 -13.20 2.75 16.03
CA LEU A 136 -13.55 4.16 15.86
C LEU A 136 -14.96 4.47 16.40
N GLN A 137 -15.91 3.52 16.27
CA GLN A 137 -17.26 3.63 16.84
C GLN A 137 -17.30 3.45 18.36
N GLY A 138 -16.15 3.25 19.02
CA GLY A 138 -16.04 3.14 20.47
C GLY A 138 -16.35 1.75 21.03
N LYS A 139 -16.56 0.74 20.19
CA LYS A 139 -16.76 -0.65 20.61
C LYS A 139 -15.43 -1.30 20.96
N GLU A 140 -15.45 -2.18 21.98
CA GLU A 140 -14.30 -2.98 22.39
C GLU A 140 -14.44 -4.42 21.90
N PHE A 141 -13.34 -4.98 21.38
CA PHE A 141 -13.25 -6.35 20.91
C PHE A 141 -12.09 -7.05 21.61
N LEU A 142 -12.28 -8.33 21.92
CA LEU A 142 -11.29 -9.16 22.57
C LEU A 142 -10.74 -10.19 21.59
N ALA A 143 -9.42 -10.42 21.61
CA ALA A 143 -8.76 -11.38 20.74
C ALA A 143 -7.67 -12.18 21.47
N HIS A 144 -7.57 -13.47 21.17
CA HIS A 144 -6.44 -14.28 21.62
C HIS A 144 -5.18 -14.01 20.80
N ALA A 145 -5.33 -13.83 19.49
CA ALA A 145 -4.25 -13.43 18.58
C ALA A 145 -4.65 -12.23 17.70
N VAL A 146 -3.66 -11.44 17.26
CA VAL A 146 -3.86 -10.29 16.37
C VAL A 146 -2.87 -10.35 15.22
N ILE A 147 -3.38 -10.15 13.99
CA ILE A 147 -2.53 -9.90 12.81
C ILE A 147 -2.66 -8.44 12.39
N ILE A 148 -1.55 -7.71 12.43
CA ILE A 148 -1.44 -6.33 11.98
C ILE A 148 -1.11 -6.36 10.49
N ALA A 149 -2.04 -5.92 9.64
CA ALA A 149 -1.90 -5.89 8.19
C ALA A 149 -2.36 -4.54 7.61
N THR A 150 -2.09 -3.47 8.36
CA THR A 150 -2.55 -2.10 8.10
C THR A 150 -1.79 -1.39 6.98
N GLY A 151 -0.70 -2.00 6.48
CA GLY A 151 0.09 -1.49 5.39
C GLY A 151 0.84 -0.19 5.72
N ALA A 152 1.26 0.50 4.65
CA ALA A 152 1.92 1.80 4.71
C ALA A 152 1.33 2.72 3.65
N ARG A 153 1.25 4.02 3.95
CA ARG A 153 0.81 5.04 2.99
C ARG A 153 2.01 5.68 2.32
N ALA A 154 1.90 5.94 1.02
CA ALA A 154 2.87 6.72 0.29
C ALA A 154 2.86 8.18 0.74
N ASN A 155 4.02 8.78 0.87
CA ASN A 155 4.15 10.19 1.17
C ASN A 155 4.11 11.02 -0.11
N TYR A 156 3.36 12.11 -0.07
CA TYR A 156 3.27 13.10 -1.12
C TYR A 156 3.70 14.48 -0.57
N LEU A 157 3.94 15.44 -1.45
CA LEU A 157 4.28 16.80 -1.02
C LEU A 157 3.08 17.54 -0.40
N GLY A 158 1.88 17.04 -0.63
CA GLY A 158 0.63 17.65 -0.13
C GLY A 158 0.14 18.80 -0.98
N LEU A 159 0.48 18.83 -2.26
CA LEU A 159 -0.02 19.82 -3.21
C LEU A 159 -1.42 19.40 -3.71
N ASP A 160 -2.35 20.34 -3.78
CA ASP A 160 -3.69 20.11 -4.35
C ASP A 160 -3.61 19.54 -5.77
N SER A 161 -2.58 19.94 -6.54
CA SER A 161 -2.32 19.46 -7.88
C SER A 161 -1.83 17.99 -7.91
N GLU A 162 -1.09 17.52 -6.89
CA GLU A 162 -0.77 16.08 -6.77
C GLU A 162 -2.05 15.26 -6.58
N GLU A 163 -2.90 15.67 -5.64
CA GLU A 163 -4.17 14.99 -5.34
C GLU A 163 -5.07 14.92 -6.58
N ARG A 164 -5.17 16.03 -7.31
CA ARG A 164 -5.99 16.13 -8.53
C ARG A 164 -5.60 15.15 -9.61
N TYR A 165 -4.31 14.85 -9.77
CA TYR A 165 -3.81 14.00 -10.85
C TYR A 165 -3.35 12.63 -10.38
N LYS A 166 -3.66 12.21 -9.15
CA LYS A 166 -3.49 10.81 -8.71
C LYS A 166 -4.18 9.86 -9.68
N ASN A 167 -3.47 8.80 -10.06
CA ASN A 167 -3.90 7.83 -11.08
C ASN A 167 -4.08 8.41 -12.51
N MET A 168 -3.84 9.71 -12.67
CA MET A 168 -3.85 10.40 -13.96
C MET A 168 -2.44 10.84 -14.37
N GLY A 169 -1.42 10.15 -13.88
CA GLY A 169 0.00 10.40 -14.11
C GLY A 169 0.81 10.74 -12.87
N VAL A 170 0.16 10.99 -11.73
CA VAL A 170 0.79 11.03 -10.40
C VAL A 170 0.77 9.63 -9.81
N SER A 171 1.94 9.11 -9.42
CA SER A 171 2.16 7.81 -8.79
C SER A 171 3.20 7.94 -7.67
N ALA A 172 3.30 6.91 -6.83
CA ALA A 172 4.35 6.75 -5.83
C ALA A 172 5.01 5.36 -5.89
N CYS A 173 4.88 4.67 -7.03
CA CYS A 173 5.44 3.33 -7.22
C CYS A 173 5.86 3.13 -8.68
N ALA A 174 7.15 3.31 -8.98
CA ALA A 174 7.67 3.11 -10.34
C ALA A 174 7.56 1.65 -10.80
N VAL A 175 7.74 0.68 -9.89
CA VAL A 175 7.64 -0.75 -10.21
C VAL A 175 6.20 -1.14 -10.55
N CYS A 176 5.21 -0.47 -9.95
CA CYS A 176 3.79 -0.72 -10.22
C CYS A 176 3.37 -0.12 -11.57
N ASP A 177 3.69 1.15 -11.80
CA ASP A 177 3.07 1.96 -12.85
C ASP A 177 4.03 2.30 -14.00
N GLY A 178 5.34 2.23 -13.79
CA GLY A 178 6.34 2.70 -14.77
C GLY A 178 6.27 2.01 -16.14
N ALA A 179 5.74 0.79 -16.22
CA ALA A 179 5.54 0.05 -17.45
C ALA A 179 4.27 0.45 -18.23
N LEU A 180 3.37 1.23 -17.63
CA LEU A 180 2.08 1.61 -18.24
C LEU A 180 2.29 2.32 -19.60
N PRO A 181 1.41 2.09 -20.58
CA PRO A 181 1.56 2.64 -21.93
C PRO A 181 1.73 4.16 -21.98
N ARG A 182 1.11 4.89 -21.04
CA ARG A 182 1.18 6.36 -20.99
C ARG A 182 2.57 6.91 -20.70
N PHE A 183 3.46 6.12 -20.07
CA PHE A 183 4.81 6.52 -19.65
C PHE A 183 5.89 6.08 -20.63
N ARG A 184 5.55 5.18 -21.59
CA ARG A 184 6.52 4.63 -22.55
C ARG A 184 7.01 5.69 -23.53
N ASN A 185 8.34 5.81 -23.64
CA ASN A 185 9.04 6.79 -24.50
C ASN A 185 8.62 8.24 -24.20
N GLN A 186 8.17 8.54 -22.96
CA GLN A 186 7.82 9.88 -22.52
C GLN A 186 8.80 10.37 -21.46
N PRO A 187 8.96 11.69 -21.30
CA PRO A 187 9.70 12.24 -20.17
C PRO A 187 8.88 12.11 -18.90
N LEU A 188 9.55 11.71 -17.80
CA LEU A 188 8.98 11.50 -16.47
C LEU A 188 9.74 12.30 -15.43
N VAL A 189 9.12 12.59 -14.30
CA VAL A 189 9.77 13.22 -13.15
C VAL A 189 9.64 12.36 -11.91
N VAL A 190 10.74 12.25 -11.14
CA VAL A 190 10.83 11.61 -9.83
C VAL A 190 11.18 12.68 -8.80
N VAL A 191 10.44 12.73 -7.71
CA VAL A 191 10.67 13.67 -6.61
C VAL A 191 11.28 12.93 -5.44
N GLY A 192 12.48 13.34 -5.04
CA GLY A 192 13.16 12.71 -3.91
C GLY A 192 14.68 12.82 -3.99
N GLY A 193 15.37 12.13 -3.08
CA GLY A 193 16.85 12.15 -3.04
C GLY A 193 17.43 11.11 -2.10
N GLY A 194 16.63 10.13 -1.70
CA GLY A 194 17.06 8.92 -0.98
C GLY A 194 17.22 7.73 -1.93
N ASP A 195 17.58 6.57 -1.40
CA ASP A 195 17.76 5.34 -2.19
C ASP A 195 16.53 4.99 -3.01
N SER A 196 15.32 5.10 -2.46
CA SER A 196 14.08 4.85 -3.21
C SER A 196 13.95 5.74 -4.45
N ALA A 197 14.32 7.03 -4.38
CA ALA A 197 14.26 7.91 -5.53
C ALA A 197 15.27 7.51 -6.62
N MET A 198 16.45 7.04 -6.22
CA MET A 198 17.47 6.55 -7.15
C MET A 198 17.03 5.25 -7.82
N GLU A 199 16.44 4.34 -7.05
CA GLU A 199 15.90 3.07 -7.57
C GLU A 199 14.78 3.32 -8.55
N GLU A 200 13.78 4.13 -8.17
CA GLU A 200 12.64 4.45 -9.03
C GLU A 200 13.07 5.17 -10.31
N ALA A 201 13.93 6.18 -10.21
CA ALA A 201 14.43 6.89 -11.38
C ALA A 201 15.21 5.95 -12.31
N THR A 202 16.07 5.10 -11.76
CA THR A 202 16.83 4.11 -12.56
C THR A 202 15.89 3.09 -13.20
N PHE A 203 14.87 2.61 -12.48
CA PHE A 203 13.88 1.68 -13.01
C PHE A 203 13.11 2.30 -14.19
N LEU A 204 12.65 3.54 -14.04
CA LEU A 204 11.89 4.27 -15.06
C LEU A 204 12.68 4.49 -16.35
N THR A 205 14.01 4.55 -16.32
CA THR A 205 14.83 4.67 -17.54
C THR A 205 14.61 3.53 -18.55
N LYS A 206 14.09 2.38 -18.09
CA LYS A 206 13.74 1.23 -18.95
C LYS A 206 12.60 1.56 -19.91
N PHE A 207 11.73 2.47 -19.52
CA PHE A 207 10.50 2.80 -20.25
C PHE A 207 10.50 4.23 -20.78
N ALA A 208 11.01 5.17 -20.01
CA ALA A 208 11.00 6.60 -20.31
C ALA A 208 12.01 6.99 -21.41
N SER A 209 11.71 8.07 -22.13
CA SER A 209 12.69 8.75 -22.98
C SER A 209 13.70 9.53 -22.13
N LYS A 210 13.26 10.12 -21.02
CA LYS A 210 14.04 10.89 -20.06
C LYS A 210 13.41 10.83 -18.68
N VAL A 211 14.23 10.88 -17.64
CA VAL A 211 13.78 10.95 -16.24
C VAL A 211 14.43 12.16 -15.59
N TYR A 212 13.62 13.10 -15.11
CA TYR A 212 14.10 14.20 -14.27
C TYR A 212 14.03 13.77 -12.80
N ILE A 213 15.10 14.00 -12.04
CA ILE A 213 15.05 13.90 -10.58
C ILE A 213 15.01 15.31 -10.01
N VAL A 214 13.91 15.69 -9.35
CA VAL A 214 13.80 16.97 -8.67
C VAL A 214 14.18 16.79 -7.21
N HIS A 215 15.27 17.46 -6.80
CA HIS A 215 15.81 17.38 -5.45
C HIS A 215 16.08 18.74 -4.83
N ARG A 216 15.59 18.96 -3.59
CA ARG A 216 15.64 20.24 -2.87
C ARG A 216 17.01 20.66 -2.37
N ARG A 217 18.04 19.82 -2.49
CA ARG A 217 19.42 20.08 -2.06
C ARG A 217 20.38 19.92 -3.25
N ASP A 218 21.64 20.24 -3.02
CA ASP A 218 22.75 20.11 -3.97
C ASP A 218 23.43 18.72 -3.94
N GLU A 219 23.01 17.84 -3.00
CA GLU A 219 23.52 16.47 -2.88
C GLU A 219 22.41 15.49 -2.48
N PHE A 220 22.50 14.24 -2.91
CA PHE A 220 21.57 13.17 -2.52
C PHE A 220 21.86 12.67 -1.09
N ARG A 221 20.81 12.21 -0.40
CA ARG A 221 20.91 11.42 0.82
C ARG A 221 21.06 9.93 0.56
N ALA A 222 20.92 9.51 -0.68
CA ALA A 222 21.06 8.12 -1.10
C ALA A 222 22.46 7.59 -0.82
N SER A 223 22.59 6.28 -0.71
CA SER A 223 23.88 5.62 -0.67
C SER A 223 24.72 5.99 -1.90
N LYS A 224 26.02 6.12 -1.71
CA LYS A 224 26.93 6.57 -2.78
C LYS A 224 26.80 5.74 -4.06
N ILE A 225 26.68 4.41 -3.91
CA ILE A 225 26.54 3.49 -5.04
C ILE A 225 25.24 3.71 -5.84
N MET A 226 24.14 4.03 -5.15
CA MET A 226 22.85 4.29 -5.79
C MET A 226 22.85 5.65 -6.49
N ALA A 227 23.41 6.67 -5.85
CA ALA A 227 23.58 7.99 -6.44
C ALA A 227 24.47 7.94 -7.69
N GLU A 228 25.62 7.27 -7.64
CA GLU A 228 26.52 7.11 -8.78
C GLU A 228 25.84 6.36 -9.94
N ARG A 229 25.07 5.31 -9.66
CA ARG A 229 24.29 4.58 -10.67
C ARG A 229 23.27 5.47 -11.38
N ALA A 230 22.52 6.27 -10.63
CA ALA A 230 21.54 7.18 -11.19
C ALA A 230 22.22 8.27 -12.04
N LEU A 231 23.30 8.89 -11.53
CA LEU A 231 24.04 9.93 -12.24
C LEU A 231 24.78 9.43 -13.50
N ALA A 232 25.12 8.14 -13.57
CA ALA A 232 25.76 7.54 -14.73
C ALA A 232 24.79 7.30 -15.90
N SER A 233 23.49 7.43 -15.70
CA SER A 233 22.49 7.21 -16.76
C SER A 233 22.34 8.43 -17.65
N GLU A 234 22.57 8.29 -18.96
CA GLU A 234 22.34 9.34 -19.95
C GLU A 234 20.87 9.82 -20.03
N LYS A 235 19.94 8.99 -19.54
CA LYS A 235 18.51 9.33 -19.50
C LYS A 235 18.10 10.13 -18.25
N ILE A 236 18.98 10.21 -17.24
CA ILE A 236 18.64 10.91 -15.99
C ILE A 236 19.25 12.31 -16.00
N GLU A 237 18.41 13.31 -15.71
CA GLU A 237 18.84 14.69 -15.46
C GLU A 237 18.38 15.12 -14.07
N VAL A 238 19.29 15.66 -13.26
CA VAL A 238 18.96 16.11 -11.90
C VAL A 238 18.73 17.62 -11.90
N LYS A 239 17.59 18.02 -11.37
CA LYS A 239 17.25 19.40 -11.04
C LYS A 239 17.55 19.60 -9.56
N TRP A 240 18.78 20.03 -9.30
CA TRP A 240 19.27 20.32 -7.96
C TRP A 240 18.65 21.60 -7.39
N ASN A 241 18.63 21.71 -6.06
CA ASN A 241 18.12 22.89 -5.37
C ASN A 241 16.74 23.32 -5.89
N SER A 242 15.89 22.34 -6.17
CA SER A 242 14.57 22.56 -6.76
C SER A 242 13.49 21.80 -6.03
N VAL A 243 12.33 22.39 -5.92
CA VAL A 243 11.11 21.80 -5.35
C VAL A 243 10.00 21.83 -6.38
N ILE A 244 9.06 20.91 -6.30
CA ILE A 244 7.84 20.98 -7.10
C ILE A 244 6.94 22.05 -6.49
N ASN A 245 6.56 23.03 -7.28
CA ASN A 245 5.59 24.07 -6.93
C ASN A 245 4.18 23.64 -7.32
N GLU A 246 4.04 23.02 -8.52
CA GLU A 246 2.75 22.59 -9.04
C GLU A 246 2.90 21.42 -10.02
N VAL A 247 1.96 20.48 -9.99
CA VAL A 247 1.78 19.47 -11.05
C VAL A 247 0.79 20.03 -12.07
N LEU A 248 1.23 20.15 -13.32
CA LEU A 248 0.43 20.65 -14.43
C LEU A 248 -0.26 19.51 -15.16
N GLY A 249 -1.49 19.73 -15.58
CA GLY A 249 -2.23 18.68 -16.25
C GLY A 249 -3.55 19.13 -16.87
N ASP A 250 -4.18 18.19 -17.52
CA ASP A 250 -5.47 18.30 -18.18
C ASP A 250 -6.40 17.17 -17.70
N GLU A 251 -7.69 17.43 -17.53
CA GLU A 251 -8.66 16.45 -17.02
C GLU A 251 -8.81 15.20 -17.90
N LYS A 252 -8.46 15.29 -19.19
CA LYS A 252 -8.54 14.16 -20.13
C LYS A 252 -7.20 13.45 -20.28
N LYS A 253 -6.09 14.20 -20.27
CA LYS A 253 -4.75 13.69 -20.52
C LYS A 253 -4.02 13.32 -19.22
N GLY A 254 -4.44 13.89 -18.07
CA GLY A 254 -3.74 13.81 -16.81
C GLY A 254 -2.51 14.71 -16.78
N VAL A 255 -1.42 14.26 -16.16
CA VAL A 255 -0.17 15.03 -16.05
C VAL A 255 0.39 15.37 -17.43
N THR A 256 0.71 16.66 -17.65
CA THR A 256 1.37 17.18 -18.85
C THR A 256 2.67 17.90 -18.56
N GLY A 257 2.95 18.18 -17.29
CA GLY A 257 4.16 18.85 -16.85
C GLY A 257 4.23 19.04 -15.35
N VAL A 258 5.33 19.63 -14.90
CA VAL A 258 5.49 20.14 -13.54
C VAL A 258 6.13 21.50 -13.58
N ARG A 259 5.74 22.37 -12.64
CA ARG A 259 6.44 23.62 -12.37
C ARG A 259 7.35 23.41 -11.16
N ILE A 260 8.64 23.63 -11.36
CA ILE A 260 9.64 23.58 -10.30
C ILE A 260 10.08 24.99 -9.93
N GLU A 261 10.43 25.17 -8.66
CA GLU A 261 10.92 26.42 -8.09
C GLU A 261 12.32 26.18 -7.49
N SER A 262 13.22 27.13 -7.72
CA SER A 262 14.56 27.09 -7.11
C SER A 262 14.47 27.32 -5.61
N SER A 263 15.13 26.48 -4.81
CA SER A 263 15.25 26.65 -3.36
C SER A 263 16.36 27.64 -2.93
N ILE A 264 17.15 28.13 -3.88
CA ILE A 264 18.28 29.05 -3.64
C ILE A 264 18.14 30.40 -4.35
N GLU A 265 17.30 30.49 -5.40
CA GLU A 265 17.07 31.74 -6.14
C GLU A 265 15.57 32.04 -6.08
N GLU A 266 15.18 33.01 -5.26
CA GLU A 266 13.77 33.37 -5.03
C GLU A 266 13.06 33.75 -6.32
N GLY A 267 11.88 33.14 -6.55
CA GLY A 267 11.01 33.43 -7.71
C GLY A 267 11.50 32.81 -9.03
N LYS A 268 12.61 32.07 -9.06
CA LYS A 268 13.07 31.40 -10.27
C LYS A 268 12.30 30.09 -10.44
N MET A 269 11.46 30.07 -11.46
CA MET A 269 10.63 28.93 -11.83
C MET A 269 11.03 28.38 -13.19
N GLU A 270 10.86 27.06 -13.38
CA GLU A 270 11.04 26.34 -14.64
C GLU A 270 9.85 25.38 -14.81
N GLU A 271 9.37 25.23 -16.04
CA GLU A 271 8.39 24.20 -16.38
C GLU A 271 9.08 23.04 -17.11
N LEU A 272 8.81 21.83 -16.66
CA LEU A 272 9.26 20.61 -17.30
C LEU A 272 8.05 19.89 -17.91
N GLU A 273 8.11 19.67 -19.22
CA GLU A 273 7.12 18.84 -19.91
C GLU A 273 7.35 17.37 -19.56
N VAL A 274 6.41 16.77 -18.82
CA VAL A 274 6.45 15.36 -18.41
C VAL A 274 5.05 14.78 -18.43
N THR A 275 4.93 13.48 -18.69
CA THR A 275 3.62 12.79 -18.67
C THR A 275 3.39 11.99 -17.41
N GLY A 276 4.39 11.93 -16.54
CA GLY A 276 4.31 11.22 -15.27
C GLY A 276 5.13 11.87 -14.17
N TYR A 277 4.58 11.84 -12.97
CA TYR A 277 5.15 12.34 -11.74
C TYR A 277 5.19 11.19 -10.72
N PHE A 278 6.35 10.91 -10.16
CA PHE A 278 6.57 9.84 -9.20
C PHE A 278 7.07 10.43 -7.87
N ALA A 279 6.25 10.32 -6.82
CA ALA A 279 6.59 10.77 -5.47
C ALA A 279 7.45 9.72 -4.77
N ALA A 280 8.77 9.86 -4.81
CA ALA A 280 9.74 8.95 -4.19
C ALA A 280 10.32 9.54 -2.89
N ILE A 281 9.44 10.06 -2.02
CA ILE A 281 9.80 10.69 -0.74
C ILE A 281 9.50 9.81 0.47
N GLY A 282 9.33 8.51 0.24
CA GLY A 282 9.16 7.48 1.26
C GLY A 282 7.71 7.11 1.52
N HIS A 283 7.52 6.22 2.48
CA HIS A 283 6.23 5.74 2.96
C HIS A 283 6.17 5.85 4.48
N THR A 284 4.98 5.92 5.02
CA THR A 284 4.72 5.94 6.47
C THR A 284 3.86 4.73 6.82
N PRO A 285 4.34 3.79 7.65
CA PRO A 285 3.56 2.65 8.08
C PRO A 285 2.39 3.09 8.97
N ASN A 286 1.26 2.38 8.87
CA ASN A 286 0.06 2.70 9.63
C ASN A 286 0.11 2.00 11.00
N THR A 287 0.87 2.56 11.95
CA THR A 287 1.16 1.99 13.28
C THR A 287 0.69 2.87 14.44
N ASP A 288 0.08 4.02 14.20
CA ASP A 288 -0.29 5.01 15.22
C ASP A 288 -1.17 4.41 16.33
N PHE A 289 -2.11 3.52 15.98
CA PHE A 289 -3.04 2.88 16.91
C PHE A 289 -2.37 1.92 17.91
N LEU A 290 -1.12 1.50 17.63
CA LEU A 290 -0.35 0.59 18.49
C LEU A 290 0.17 1.28 19.76
N GLY A 291 0.24 2.61 19.78
CA GLY A 291 0.65 3.39 20.96
C GLY A 291 2.04 3.05 21.50
N GLY A 292 2.94 2.55 20.64
CA GLY A 292 4.31 2.17 21.05
C GLY A 292 4.42 0.82 21.78
N GLN A 293 3.37 0.01 21.82
CA GLN A 293 3.39 -1.29 22.53
C GLN A 293 4.15 -2.39 21.78
N ILE A 294 4.47 -2.17 20.49
CA ILE A 294 5.23 -3.10 19.64
C ILE A 294 6.53 -2.43 19.20
N GLU A 295 7.62 -3.19 19.20
CA GLU A 295 8.90 -2.69 18.67
C GLU A 295 8.79 -2.35 17.18
N THR A 296 9.33 -1.17 16.84
CA THR A 296 9.44 -0.70 15.46
C THR A 296 10.90 -0.37 15.12
N HIS A 297 11.20 -0.34 13.83
CA HIS A 297 12.42 0.29 13.33
C HIS A 297 12.34 1.82 13.48
N GLU A 298 13.45 2.52 13.32
CA GLU A 298 13.52 3.99 13.41
C GLU A 298 12.58 4.70 12.42
N ASN A 299 12.28 4.06 11.29
CA ASN A 299 11.34 4.54 10.27
C ASN A 299 9.87 4.19 10.56
N GLY A 300 9.56 3.62 11.73
CA GLY A 300 8.22 3.32 12.22
C GLY A 300 7.64 1.96 11.77
N TYR A 301 8.32 1.22 10.90
CA TYR A 301 7.86 -0.11 10.48
C TYR A 301 7.93 -1.13 11.62
N VAL A 302 6.91 -1.99 11.73
CA VAL A 302 6.89 -3.05 12.75
C VAL A 302 8.07 -4.00 12.54
N LYS A 303 8.78 -4.28 13.62
CA LYS A 303 9.96 -5.14 13.57
C LYS A 303 9.56 -6.60 13.72
N TRP A 304 9.94 -7.42 12.74
CA TRP A 304 9.91 -8.88 12.89
C TRP A 304 11.06 -9.33 13.80
N THR A 305 10.70 -9.99 14.90
CA THR A 305 11.67 -10.36 15.94
C THR A 305 12.30 -11.74 15.70
N VAL A 306 11.68 -12.56 14.84
CA VAL A 306 12.16 -13.89 14.49
C VAL A 306 12.48 -13.95 12.99
N PRO A 307 13.68 -14.35 12.56
CA PRO A 307 14.03 -14.46 11.14
C PRO A 307 13.03 -15.35 10.37
N PHE A 308 12.60 -14.91 9.20
CA PHE A 308 11.66 -15.60 8.31
C PHE A 308 10.27 -15.88 8.91
N ARG A 309 9.92 -15.19 10.01
CA ARG A 309 8.62 -15.27 10.68
C ARG A 309 8.00 -13.90 10.80
N THR A 310 6.71 -13.90 11.09
CA THR A 310 5.91 -12.67 11.21
C THR A 310 5.70 -12.22 12.65
N ASN A 311 6.38 -12.86 13.60
CA ASN A 311 6.31 -12.55 15.03
C ASN A 311 6.77 -11.11 15.30
N THR A 312 6.04 -10.43 16.17
CA THR A 312 6.41 -9.12 16.72
C THR A 312 7.06 -9.25 18.10
N SER A 313 7.35 -8.13 18.75
CA SER A 313 7.85 -8.12 20.15
C SER A 313 6.80 -8.53 21.17
N VAL A 314 5.52 -8.64 20.80
CA VAL A 314 4.42 -9.10 21.66
C VAL A 314 3.98 -10.48 21.19
N GLU A 315 4.07 -11.47 22.08
CA GLU A 315 3.68 -12.86 21.81
C GLU A 315 2.17 -12.97 21.53
N GLY A 316 1.78 -13.61 20.42
CA GLY A 316 0.40 -13.68 19.94
C GLY A 316 0.01 -12.52 19.02
N VAL A 317 0.94 -11.60 18.74
CA VAL A 317 0.75 -10.52 17.78
C VAL A 317 1.73 -10.69 16.62
N PHE A 318 1.19 -10.67 15.40
CA PHE A 318 1.92 -10.88 14.15
C PHE A 318 1.75 -9.67 13.24
N ALA A 319 2.72 -9.43 12.35
CA ALA A 319 2.64 -8.34 11.39
C ALA A 319 2.90 -8.83 9.97
N ALA A 320 2.12 -8.36 9.00
CA ALA A 320 2.21 -8.77 7.61
C ALA A 320 1.99 -7.63 6.62
N GLY A 321 2.68 -7.70 5.48
CA GLY A 321 2.64 -6.69 4.43
C GLY A 321 3.44 -5.45 4.77
N ASP A 322 3.12 -4.36 4.10
CA ASP A 322 3.90 -3.13 4.10
C ASP A 322 3.98 -2.42 5.46
N VAL A 323 3.24 -2.84 6.47
CA VAL A 323 3.41 -2.35 7.84
C VAL A 323 4.73 -2.80 8.47
N ALA A 324 5.32 -3.90 7.96
CA ALA A 324 6.59 -4.47 8.41
C ALA A 324 7.62 -4.64 7.28
N ASP A 325 7.16 -4.80 6.02
CA ASP A 325 8.03 -4.84 4.83
C ASP A 325 8.34 -3.40 4.37
N ASP A 326 9.48 -2.86 4.79
CA ASP A 326 9.96 -1.54 4.36
C ASP A 326 10.78 -1.60 3.06
N TYR A 327 10.99 -2.80 2.49
CA TYR A 327 11.85 -3.03 1.34
C TYR A 327 11.08 -3.31 0.05
N TYR A 328 10.33 -4.41 -0.04
CA TYR A 328 9.68 -4.84 -1.29
C TYR A 328 8.41 -4.04 -1.60
N LYS A 329 7.52 -3.91 -0.64
CA LYS A 329 6.24 -3.17 -0.76
C LYS A 329 5.45 -3.54 -2.01
N GLN A 330 5.29 -4.84 -2.26
CA GLN A 330 4.55 -5.38 -3.39
C GLN A 330 3.32 -6.17 -2.93
N ALA A 331 2.25 -6.12 -3.71
CA ALA A 331 1.00 -6.83 -3.40
C ALA A 331 1.22 -8.34 -3.19
N ILE A 332 2.07 -8.95 -4.01
CA ILE A 332 2.36 -10.39 -3.94
C ILE A 332 3.21 -10.75 -2.72
N THR A 333 4.19 -9.92 -2.31
CA THR A 333 4.96 -10.14 -1.08
C THR A 333 4.10 -9.90 0.15
N ALA A 334 3.21 -8.91 0.12
CA ALA A 334 2.23 -8.66 1.16
C ALA A 334 1.28 -9.86 1.33
N ALA A 335 0.73 -10.41 0.26
CA ALA A 335 -0.09 -11.62 0.31
C ALA A 335 0.69 -12.81 0.86
N GLY A 336 1.96 -12.97 0.46
CA GLY A 336 2.85 -14.02 0.96
C GLY A 336 3.09 -13.92 2.47
N SER A 337 3.41 -12.73 2.98
CA SER A 337 3.58 -12.50 4.42
C SER A 337 2.28 -12.62 5.20
N GLY A 338 1.12 -12.30 4.59
CA GLY A 338 -0.20 -12.58 5.18
C GLY A 338 -0.46 -14.07 5.39
N CYS A 339 -0.09 -14.90 4.40
CA CYS A 339 -0.12 -16.36 4.55
C CYS A 339 0.80 -16.81 5.69
N GLN A 340 2.04 -16.29 5.77
CA GLN A 340 2.98 -16.62 6.84
C GLN A 340 2.42 -16.25 8.21
N ALA A 341 1.83 -15.05 8.36
CA ALA A 341 1.24 -14.59 9.62
C ALA A 341 0.08 -15.48 10.07
N ALA A 342 -0.76 -15.91 9.14
CA ALA A 342 -1.83 -16.86 9.45
C ALA A 342 -1.31 -18.19 9.98
N LEU A 343 -0.29 -18.76 9.34
CA LEU A 343 0.33 -20.02 9.75
C LEU A 343 1.10 -19.89 11.09
N ASP A 344 1.77 -18.76 11.32
CA ASP A 344 2.44 -18.49 12.59
C ASP A 344 1.42 -18.31 13.71
N ALA A 345 0.31 -17.62 13.46
CA ALA A 345 -0.79 -17.42 14.42
C ALA A 345 -1.51 -18.74 14.74
N GLU A 346 -1.83 -19.55 13.73
CA GLU A 346 -2.48 -20.86 13.92
C GLU A 346 -1.64 -21.78 14.81
N ARG A 347 -0.34 -21.93 14.49
CA ARG A 347 0.56 -22.77 15.30
C ARG A 347 0.72 -22.24 16.71
N TRP A 348 0.75 -20.92 16.88
CA TRP A 348 0.83 -20.31 18.21
C TRP A 348 -0.45 -20.55 19.00
N LEU A 349 -1.65 -20.33 18.42
CA LEU A 349 -2.94 -20.60 19.07
C LEU A 349 -3.05 -22.06 19.50
N ALA A 350 -2.71 -22.99 18.62
CA ALA A 350 -2.70 -24.41 18.95
C ALA A 350 -1.76 -24.74 20.15
N SER A 351 -0.60 -24.06 20.23
CA SER A 351 0.32 -24.21 21.37
C SER A 351 -0.27 -23.68 22.71
N GLN A 352 -1.25 -22.78 22.62
CA GLN A 352 -1.99 -22.24 23.78
C GLN A 352 -3.27 -23.06 24.09
N GLY A 353 -3.56 -24.13 23.32
CA GLY A 353 -4.78 -24.93 23.46
C GLY A 353 -6.04 -24.25 22.96
N ILE A 354 -5.91 -23.29 22.03
CA ILE A 354 -7.00 -22.58 21.37
C ILE A 354 -7.11 -23.12 19.94
N GLU A 355 -8.25 -23.79 19.67
CA GLU A 355 -8.56 -24.43 18.38
C GLU A 355 -9.73 -23.75 17.68
#